data_87e991bae74e9b9703d919e02f9b74ae
#
_entry.id   87e991bae74e9b9703d919e02f9b74ae
#
_cell.length_a   1.000
_cell.length_b   1.000
_cell.length_c   1.000
_cell.angle_alpha   90.00
_cell.angle_beta   90.00
_cell.angle_gamma   90.00
#
_symmetry.space_group_name_H-M   'P 1'
#
loop_
_entity.id
_entity.type
_entity.pdbx_description
1 polymer ?
#
loop_
_entity_poly.entity_id
_entity_poly.type
_entity_poly.pdbx_seq_one_letter_code
_entity_poly.pdbx_strand_id
1 'polypeptide(L)'
;MLTGPLEEDSFLSNSFKKSSKKFGLKIIKEKFFVNSNDPRVRDKNSLAFLTKGKKYNTVFVSDTDGEFALSLPNATMSPALVTGSSGLVAKAWHWSYLRHGAPQLNGRFERLNSRRMESKDWSAWIAIKTLVEAILRIQSINNNEIIQFISSSKLNLDGSKGVSLSYKKWSNQLRQTILLTTSDNWVTIKTPLE
;
A
#
# COMPACT_ATOMS: atom_id res chain seq x y z
N MET A 1 6.10 -12.84 -12.22
CA MET A 1 6.54 -11.56 -11.65
C MET A 1 7.17 -10.73 -12.74
N LEU A 2 6.87 -9.44 -12.79
CA LEU A 2 7.43 -8.47 -13.73
C LEU A 2 8.18 -7.40 -12.94
N THR A 3 9.39 -7.07 -13.36
CA THR A 3 10.26 -6.12 -12.67
C THR A 3 10.75 -5.07 -13.66
N GLY A 4 10.59 -3.82 -13.31
CA GLY A 4 11.04 -2.68 -14.08
C GLY A 4 12.56 -2.46 -14.03
N PRO A 5 13.05 -1.45 -14.75
CA PRO A 5 14.47 -1.21 -14.91
C PRO A 5 15.11 -0.41 -13.76
N LEU A 6 14.31 0.21 -12.88
CA LEU A 6 14.82 1.07 -11.81
C LEU A 6 15.34 0.25 -10.62
N GLU A 7 16.22 0.85 -9.84
CA GLU A 7 16.74 0.24 -8.61
C GLU A 7 15.64 -0.01 -7.59
N GLU A 8 14.71 0.92 -7.45
CA GLU A 8 13.51 0.82 -6.60
C GLU A 8 12.62 -0.36 -7.01
N ASP A 9 12.51 -0.65 -8.31
CA ASP A 9 11.76 -1.80 -8.82
C ASP A 9 12.42 -3.10 -8.38
N SER A 10 13.73 -3.18 -8.45
CA SER A 10 14.49 -4.32 -7.97
C SER A 10 14.36 -4.51 -6.46
N PHE A 11 14.37 -3.42 -5.69
CA PHE A 11 14.14 -3.45 -4.24
C PHE A 11 12.75 -3.99 -3.89
N LEU A 12 11.71 -3.48 -4.55
CA LEU A 12 10.32 -3.93 -4.36
C LEU A 12 10.15 -5.41 -4.74
N SER A 13 10.73 -5.83 -5.86
CA SER A 13 10.73 -7.22 -6.32
C SER A 13 11.41 -8.17 -5.33
N ASN A 14 12.55 -7.77 -4.77
CA ASN A 14 13.26 -8.55 -3.77
C ASN A 14 12.48 -8.65 -2.45
N SER A 15 11.81 -7.59 -2.05
CA SER A 15 10.92 -7.58 -0.89
C SER A 15 9.73 -8.51 -1.09
N PHE A 16 9.14 -8.53 -2.30
CA PHE A 16 8.08 -9.46 -2.65
C PHE A 16 8.57 -10.92 -2.65
N LYS A 17 9.78 -11.20 -3.16
CA LYS A 17 10.38 -12.55 -3.12
C LYS A 17 10.55 -13.06 -1.68
N LYS A 18 11.01 -12.20 -0.77
CA LYS A 18 11.12 -12.54 0.67
C LYS A 18 9.74 -12.87 1.26
N SER A 19 8.74 -12.03 0.98
CA SER A 19 7.37 -12.25 1.43
C SER A 19 6.77 -13.52 0.83
N SER A 20 6.96 -13.77 -0.46
CA SER A 20 6.52 -14.97 -1.15
C SER A 20 7.05 -16.23 -0.49
N LYS A 21 8.34 -16.26 -0.17
CA LYS A 21 8.95 -17.38 0.56
C LYS A 21 8.33 -17.55 1.95
N LYS A 22 8.13 -16.46 2.69
CA LYS A 22 7.54 -16.51 4.04
C LYS A 22 6.11 -17.04 4.03
N PHE A 23 5.31 -16.70 3.03
CA PHE A 23 3.89 -17.06 2.94
C PHE A 23 3.60 -18.24 2.00
N GLY A 24 4.63 -18.96 1.56
CA GLY A 24 4.46 -20.17 0.73
C GLY A 24 3.98 -19.90 -0.69
N LEU A 25 4.15 -18.69 -1.23
CA LEU A 25 3.80 -18.38 -2.60
C LEU A 25 4.89 -18.87 -3.56
N LYS A 26 4.49 -19.52 -4.65
CA LYS A 26 5.42 -20.01 -5.66
C LYS A 26 5.58 -19.01 -6.80
N ILE A 27 6.77 -18.45 -6.94
CA ILE A 27 7.14 -17.63 -8.10
C ILE A 27 7.50 -18.58 -9.25
N ILE A 28 6.64 -18.62 -10.29
CA ILE A 28 6.82 -19.54 -11.43
C ILE A 28 7.85 -18.97 -12.41
N LYS A 29 7.81 -17.66 -12.64
CA LYS A 29 8.67 -16.98 -13.60
C LYS A 29 8.85 -15.52 -13.22
N GLU A 30 10.06 -15.03 -13.42
CA GLU A 30 10.40 -13.61 -13.36
C GLU A 30 10.79 -13.13 -14.76
N LYS A 31 10.30 -11.97 -15.14
CA LYS A 31 10.67 -11.30 -16.39
C LYS A 31 10.93 -9.83 -16.09
N PHE A 32 11.85 -9.26 -16.85
CA PHE A 32 12.19 -7.85 -16.78
C PHE A 32 11.63 -7.13 -18.00
N PHE A 33 11.13 -5.93 -17.79
CA PHE A 33 10.74 -5.05 -18.88
C PHE A 33 11.65 -3.81 -18.88
N VAL A 34 11.72 -3.13 -20.00
CA VAL A 34 12.54 -1.94 -20.19
C VAL A 34 11.66 -0.86 -20.81
N ASN A 35 11.62 0.33 -20.24
CA ASN A 35 10.99 1.48 -20.87
C ASN A 35 11.87 1.96 -22.03
N SER A 36 11.43 1.79 -23.26
CA SER A 36 12.19 2.19 -24.44
C SER A 36 11.25 2.72 -25.53
N ASN A 37 11.71 3.77 -26.18
CA ASN A 37 11.04 4.33 -27.35
C ASN A 37 11.37 3.55 -28.65
N ASP A 38 12.32 2.61 -28.61
CA ASP A 38 12.66 1.76 -29.75
C ASP A 38 11.55 0.74 -30.01
N PRO A 39 10.91 0.72 -31.21
CA PRO A 39 9.86 -0.21 -31.57
C PRO A 39 10.24 -1.68 -31.37
N ARG A 40 11.49 -2.05 -31.66
CA ARG A 40 11.99 -3.43 -31.54
C ARG A 40 12.05 -3.90 -30.09
N VAL A 41 12.36 -2.98 -29.19
CA VAL A 41 12.38 -3.23 -27.75
C VAL A 41 10.94 -3.26 -27.19
N ARG A 42 10.07 -2.37 -27.69
CA ARG A 42 8.64 -2.35 -27.32
C ARG A 42 7.92 -3.65 -27.64
N ASP A 43 8.20 -4.27 -28.77
CA ASP A 43 7.57 -5.55 -29.15
C ASP A 43 7.92 -6.67 -28.16
N LYS A 44 9.18 -6.72 -27.70
CA LYS A 44 9.63 -7.66 -26.67
C LYS A 44 9.04 -7.35 -25.29
N ASN A 45 8.66 -6.12 -25.04
CA ASN A 45 8.02 -5.64 -23.81
C ASN A 45 6.49 -5.64 -23.89
N SER A 46 5.89 -6.18 -24.96
CA SER A 46 4.43 -6.24 -25.02
C SER A 46 3.86 -7.03 -23.82
N LEU A 47 2.83 -6.50 -23.20
CA LEU A 47 2.19 -7.11 -22.03
C LEU A 47 1.76 -8.54 -22.30
N ALA A 48 1.25 -8.81 -23.51
CA ALA A 48 0.90 -10.15 -23.95
C ALA A 48 2.11 -11.09 -23.94
N PHE A 49 3.26 -10.65 -24.47
CA PHE A 49 4.49 -11.45 -24.47
C PHE A 49 5.06 -11.67 -23.06
N LEU A 50 5.06 -10.62 -22.24
CA LEU A 50 5.57 -10.71 -20.87
C LEU A 50 4.70 -11.58 -19.97
N THR A 51 3.38 -11.58 -20.19
CA THR A 51 2.45 -12.42 -19.43
C THR A 51 2.18 -13.79 -20.07
N LYS A 52 2.73 -14.06 -21.26
CA LYS A 52 2.65 -15.39 -21.90
C LYS A 52 3.43 -16.44 -21.10
N GLY A 53 2.79 -17.56 -20.79
CA GLY A 53 3.46 -18.65 -20.06
C GLY A 53 2.53 -19.73 -19.56
N LYS A 54 3.03 -20.59 -18.66
CA LYS A 54 2.26 -21.62 -17.95
C LYS A 54 1.15 -20.97 -17.12
N LYS A 55 0.13 -21.73 -16.76
CA LYS A 55 -0.95 -21.26 -15.85
C LYS A 55 -0.39 -20.59 -14.61
N TYR A 56 -0.85 -19.38 -14.35
CA TYR A 56 -0.55 -18.60 -13.17
C TYR A 56 -1.84 -17.96 -12.64
N ASN A 57 -1.91 -17.69 -11.36
CA ASN A 57 -3.09 -17.10 -10.72
C ASN A 57 -2.91 -15.58 -10.53
N THR A 58 -1.66 -15.14 -10.39
CA THR A 58 -1.35 -13.76 -10.03
C THR A 58 -0.13 -13.28 -10.81
N VAL A 59 -0.17 -12.02 -11.22
CA VAL A 59 0.97 -11.28 -11.75
C VAL A 59 1.33 -10.21 -10.73
N PHE A 60 2.52 -10.30 -10.15
CA PHE A 60 3.11 -9.21 -9.39
C PHE A 60 3.92 -8.34 -10.32
N VAL A 61 3.73 -7.03 -10.26
CA VAL A 61 4.49 -6.04 -11.04
C VAL A 61 5.15 -5.03 -10.13
N SER A 62 6.44 -4.80 -10.37
CA SER A 62 7.22 -3.73 -9.76
C SER A 62 7.56 -2.71 -10.84
N ASP A 63 6.93 -1.56 -10.76
CA ASP A 63 7.02 -0.45 -11.72
C ASP A 63 6.81 0.85 -10.95
N THR A 64 7.89 1.46 -10.52
CA THR A 64 7.86 2.64 -9.64
C THR A 64 7.36 3.87 -10.40
N ASP A 65 7.69 3.97 -11.69
CA ASP A 65 7.18 5.04 -12.55
C ASP A 65 5.69 4.90 -12.84
N GLY A 66 5.18 3.66 -12.83
CA GLY A 66 3.76 3.36 -12.98
C GLY A 66 3.26 3.36 -14.43
N GLU A 67 4.05 3.75 -15.40
CA GLU A 67 3.61 3.86 -16.81
C GLU A 67 3.26 2.51 -17.43
N PHE A 68 4.14 1.53 -17.26
CA PHE A 68 3.95 0.19 -17.80
C PHE A 68 2.85 -0.56 -17.05
N ALA A 69 2.79 -0.40 -15.74
CA ALA A 69 1.87 -1.14 -14.89
C ALA A 69 0.40 -0.75 -15.08
N LEU A 70 0.11 0.48 -15.51
CA LEU A 70 -1.27 0.99 -15.62
C LEU A 70 -2.17 0.12 -16.50
N SER A 71 -1.67 -0.35 -17.63
CA SER A 71 -2.45 -1.15 -18.60
C SER A 71 -2.45 -2.66 -18.27
N LEU A 72 -1.56 -3.11 -17.41
CA LEU A 72 -1.37 -4.54 -17.12
C LEU A 72 -2.63 -5.27 -16.63
N PRO A 73 -3.48 -4.71 -15.76
CA PRO A 73 -4.68 -5.41 -15.29
C PRO A 73 -5.64 -5.85 -16.42
N ASN A 74 -5.65 -5.09 -17.51
CA ASN A 74 -6.54 -5.33 -18.66
C ASN A 74 -5.84 -6.01 -19.84
N ALA A 75 -4.55 -6.29 -19.73
CA ALA A 75 -3.73 -6.77 -20.86
C ALA A 75 -2.94 -8.04 -20.58
N THR A 76 -3.29 -8.79 -19.52
CA THR A 76 -2.68 -10.10 -19.25
C THR A 76 -3.15 -11.12 -20.29
N MET A 77 -2.22 -11.98 -20.77
CA MET A 77 -2.52 -13.02 -21.76
C MET A 77 -3.53 -14.06 -21.26
N SER A 78 -3.57 -14.29 -19.95
CA SER A 78 -4.57 -15.12 -19.28
C SER A 78 -5.18 -14.34 -18.13
N PRO A 79 -6.48 -14.54 -17.82
CA PRO A 79 -7.10 -13.89 -16.68
C PRO A 79 -6.30 -14.18 -15.40
N ALA A 80 -5.85 -13.12 -14.75
CA ALA A 80 -5.04 -13.21 -13.53
C ALA A 80 -5.25 -11.99 -12.65
N LEU A 81 -5.09 -12.18 -11.34
CA LEU A 81 -5.04 -11.07 -10.41
C LEU A 81 -3.72 -10.31 -10.58
N VAL A 82 -3.79 -9.02 -10.84
CA VAL A 82 -2.61 -8.15 -10.87
C VAL A 82 -2.45 -7.47 -9.52
N THR A 83 -1.22 -7.42 -9.01
CA THR A 83 -0.88 -6.77 -7.75
C THR A 83 0.54 -6.18 -7.80
N GLY A 84 0.85 -5.29 -6.87
CA GLY A 84 2.13 -4.59 -6.81
C GLY A 84 1.96 -3.11 -7.11
N SER A 85 2.63 -2.60 -8.13
CA SER A 85 2.52 -1.19 -8.54
C SER A 85 1.19 -0.88 -9.25
N SER A 86 0.46 -1.90 -9.70
CA SER A 86 -0.86 -1.76 -10.32
C SER A 86 -1.79 -2.91 -9.92
N GLY A 87 -3.06 -2.80 -10.31
CA GLY A 87 -4.11 -3.72 -9.91
C GLY A 87 -4.49 -3.51 -8.44
N LEU A 88 -4.32 -4.52 -7.61
CA LEU A 88 -4.55 -4.41 -6.16
C LEU A 88 -3.29 -3.86 -5.47
N VAL A 89 -3.38 -2.64 -5.00
CA VAL A 89 -2.31 -1.93 -4.28
C VAL A 89 -2.67 -1.80 -2.80
N ALA A 90 -1.71 -2.07 -1.94
CA ALA A 90 -1.85 -1.88 -0.50
C ALA A 90 -1.65 -0.40 -0.15
N LYS A 91 -2.67 0.25 0.41
CA LYS A 91 -2.63 1.66 0.79
C LYS A 91 -3.02 1.87 2.25
N ALA A 92 -2.40 2.84 2.88
CA ALA A 92 -2.81 3.29 4.21
C ALA A 92 -4.17 3.97 4.18
N TRP A 93 -4.50 4.70 3.11
CA TRP A 93 -5.78 5.37 2.94
C TRP A 93 -6.19 5.44 1.48
N HIS A 94 -7.51 5.40 1.25
CA HIS A 94 -8.11 5.66 -0.06
C HIS A 94 -9.41 6.43 0.13
N TRP A 95 -9.64 7.45 -0.67
CA TRP A 95 -10.79 8.35 -0.58
C TRP A 95 -12.13 7.65 -0.76
N SER A 96 -12.18 6.54 -1.51
CA SER A 96 -13.40 5.76 -1.70
C SER A 96 -13.78 4.88 -0.51
N TYR A 97 -12.96 4.83 0.55
CA TYR A 97 -13.32 4.12 1.77
C TYR A 97 -14.37 4.92 2.56
N LEU A 98 -15.60 4.40 2.60
CA LEU A 98 -16.77 5.10 3.15
C LEU A 98 -17.34 4.42 4.40
N ARG A 99 -16.52 3.66 5.13
CA ARG A 99 -16.94 3.02 6.38
C ARG A 99 -16.34 3.73 7.60
N HIS A 100 -17.00 3.51 8.75
CA HIS A 100 -16.57 3.99 10.07
C HIS A 100 -16.31 5.50 10.11
N GLY A 101 -15.74 6.29 10.50
CA GLY A 101 -15.57 7.73 10.43
C GLY A 101 -14.89 8.29 9.17
N ALA A 102 -14.62 7.42 8.15
CA ALA A 102 -13.92 7.84 6.94
C ALA A 102 -14.66 8.90 6.09
N PRO A 103 -16.00 8.82 5.90
CA PRO A 103 -16.72 9.86 5.14
C PRO A 103 -16.56 11.26 5.73
N GLN A 104 -16.62 11.36 7.06
CA GLN A 104 -16.46 12.64 7.76
C GLN A 104 -15.03 13.17 7.64
N LEU A 105 -14.04 12.30 7.75
CA LEU A 105 -12.63 12.66 7.60
C LEU A 105 -12.33 13.12 6.16
N ASN A 106 -12.77 12.36 5.17
CA ASN A 106 -12.63 12.72 3.75
C ASN A 106 -13.30 14.06 3.44
N GLY A 107 -14.55 14.26 3.86
CA GLY A 107 -15.28 15.49 3.59
C GLY A 107 -14.68 16.72 4.27
N ARG A 108 -14.10 16.59 5.48
CA ARG A 108 -13.36 17.68 6.14
C ARG A 108 -12.08 18.02 5.37
N PHE A 109 -11.32 17.00 4.98
CA PHE A 109 -10.07 17.18 4.25
C PHE A 109 -10.31 17.84 2.88
N GLU A 110 -11.30 17.35 2.12
CA GLU A 110 -11.64 17.87 0.78
C GLU A 110 -12.09 19.32 0.81
N ARG A 111 -12.89 19.71 1.81
CA ARG A 111 -13.32 21.10 2.01
C ARG A 111 -12.15 22.05 2.28
N LEU A 112 -11.12 21.59 3.00
CA LEU A 112 -9.96 22.41 3.36
C LEU A 112 -8.91 22.47 2.26
N ASN A 113 -8.77 21.40 1.46
CA ASN A 113 -7.65 21.25 0.52
C ASN A 113 -8.08 21.20 -0.95
N SER A 114 -9.39 21.21 -1.25
CA SER A 114 -9.94 21.11 -2.61
C SER A 114 -9.45 19.90 -3.40
N ARG A 115 -9.05 18.84 -2.73
CA ARG A 115 -8.62 17.56 -3.31
C ARG A 115 -8.95 16.39 -2.39
N ARG A 116 -8.93 15.18 -2.92
CA ARG A 116 -9.15 13.95 -2.17
C ARG A 116 -7.96 13.61 -1.28
N MET A 117 -8.28 13.00 -0.13
CA MET A 117 -7.28 12.56 0.85
C MET A 117 -6.56 11.30 0.38
N GLU A 118 -5.23 11.30 0.44
CA GLU A 118 -4.37 10.19 0.09
C GLU A 118 -3.69 9.56 1.31
N SER A 119 -2.96 8.46 1.07
CA SER A 119 -2.23 7.75 2.14
C SER A 119 -1.25 8.62 2.91
N LYS A 120 -0.57 9.53 2.22
CA LYS A 120 0.41 10.45 2.85
C LYS A 120 -0.28 11.44 3.79
N ASP A 121 -1.42 11.98 3.36
CA ASP A 121 -2.22 12.92 4.15
C ASP A 121 -2.76 12.24 5.41
N TRP A 122 -3.32 11.04 5.25
CA TRP A 122 -3.81 10.26 6.38
C TRP A 122 -2.69 9.93 7.37
N SER A 123 -1.51 9.58 6.87
CA SER A 123 -0.35 9.28 7.72
C SER A 123 0.12 10.49 8.51
N ALA A 124 0.14 11.67 7.90
CA ALA A 124 0.46 12.93 8.59
C ALA A 124 -0.61 13.27 9.63
N TRP A 125 -1.89 13.18 9.26
CA TRP A 125 -2.99 13.43 10.18
C TRP A 125 -2.98 12.51 11.39
N ILE A 126 -2.77 11.19 11.21
CA ILE A 126 -2.77 10.25 12.32
C ILE A 126 -1.54 10.42 13.24
N ALA A 127 -0.39 10.85 12.69
CA ALA A 127 0.78 11.16 13.48
C ALA A 127 0.52 12.33 14.45
N ILE A 128 -0.06 13.42 13.96
CA ILE A 128 -0.45 14.56 14.79
C ILE A 128 -1.53 14.15 15.79
N LYS A 129 -2.55 13.41 15.35
CA LYS A 129 -3.59 12.91 16.24
C LYS A 129 -3.03 12.06 17.38
N THR A 130 -2.03 11.23 17.09
CA THR A 130 -1.34 10.43 18.13
C THR A 130 -0.73 11.29 19.22
N LEU A 131 -0.02 12.35 18.84
CA LEU A 131 0.59 13.28 19.78
C LEU A 131 -0.46 14.01 20.61
N VAL A 132 -1.48 14.54 19.96
CA VAL A 132 -2.57 15.26 20.64
C VAL A 132 -3.29 14.33 21.62
N GLU A 133 -3.62 13.12 21.21
CA GLU A 133 -4.29 12.13 22.07
C GLU A 133 -3.41 11.76 23.27
N ALA A 134 -2.10 11.58 23.07
CA ALA A 134 -1.17 11.31 24.15
C ALA A 134 -1.14 12.47 25.17
N ILE A 135 -0.91 13.69 24.69
CA ILE A 135 -0.84 14.89 25.55
C ILE A 135 -2.13 15.06 26.36
N LEU A 136 -3.29 14.93 25.72
CA LEU A 136 -4.59 15.08 26.40
C LEU A 136 -4.82 14.00 27.46
N ARG A 137 -4.35 12.78 27.22
CA ARG A 137 -4.55 11.68 28.16
C ARG A 137 -3.60 11.72 29.37
N ILE A 138 -2.35 12.08 29.15
CA ILE A 138 -1.37 12.16 30.22
C ILE A 138 -1.30 13.55 30.88
N GLN A 139 -1.91 14.56 30.25
CA GLN A 139 -1.86 15.96 30.68
C GLN A 139 -0.42 16.48 30.89
N SER A 140 0.50 16.05 30.02
CA SER A 140 1.91 16.40 30.05
C SER A 140 2.45 16.63 28.66
N ILE A 141 3.41 17.57 28.55
CA ILE A 141 4.18 17.85 27.32
C ILE A 141 5.60 17.28 27.39
N ASN A 142 5.90 16.50 28.42
CA ASN A 142 7.20 15.87 28.57
C ASN A 142 7.38 14.77 27.53
N ASN A 143 8.45 14.88 26.72
CA ASN A 143 8.71 13.95 25.63
C ASN A 143 8.84 12.48 26.09
N ASN A 144 9.48 12.24 27.22
CA ASN A 144 9.68 10.87 27.71
C ASN A 144 8.34 10.24 28.12
N GLU A 145 7.48 10.99 28.79
CA GLU A 145 6.15 10.53 29.18
C GLU A 145 5.26 10.27 27.97
N ILE A 146 5.30 11.15 26.97
CA ILE A 146 4.59 10.98 25.70
C ILE A 146 5.05 9.69 25.00
N ILE A 147 6.35 9.47 24.85
CA ILE A 147 6.91 8.27 24.22
C ILE A 147 6.50 7.00 24.97
N GLN A 148 6.60 7.02 26.30
CA GLN A 148 6.17 5.88 27.13
C GLN A 148 4.68 5.59 26.97
N PHE A 149 3.83 6.62 26.93
CA PHE A 149 2.40 6.44 26.73
C PHE A 149 2.08 5.89 25.35
N ILE A 150 2.68 6.44 24.27
CA ILE A 150 2.48 5.99 22.88
C ILE A 150 2.90 4.53 22.71
N SER A 151 3.98 4.11 23.38
CA SER A 151 4.50 2.74 23.33
C SER A 151 3.74 1.76 24.24
N SER A 152 2.83 2.26 25.06
CA SER A 152 2.08 1.45 26.01
C SER A 152 0.84 0.81 25.38
N SER A 153 0.29 -0.21 26.06
CA SER A 153 -1.02 -0.79 25.70
C SER A 153 -2.22 0.10 26.04
N LYS A 154 -1.98 1.25 26.70
CA LYS A 154 -3.04 2.20 27.07
C LYS A 154 -3.45 3.11 25.90
N LEU A 155 -2.61 3.20 24.86
CA LEU A 155 -2.95 3.96 23.67
C LEU A 155 -4.10 3.27 22.92
N ASN A 156 -5.20 3.99 22.79
CA ASN A 156 -6.37 3.60 22.00
C ASN A 156 -6.63 4.71 20.99
N LEU A 157 -6.13 4.54 19.77
CA LEU A 157 -6.16 5.56 18.74
C LEU A 157 -7.14 5.18 17.64
N ASP A 158 -8.14 6.02 17.40
CA ASP A 158 -9.07 5.87 16.29
C ASP A 158 -8.52 6.53 15.02
N GLY A 159 -8.27 5.72 13.99
CA GLY A 159 -7.83 6.14 12.66
C GLY A 159 -8.93 6.21 11.62
N SER A 160 -10.21 6.20 12.03
CA SER A 160 -11.38 6.14 11.14
C SER A 160 -11.41 4.90 10.23
N LYS A 161 -10.87 3.78 10.73
CA LYS A 161 -10.80 2.48 10.00
C LYS A 161 -11.54 1.34 10.71
N GLY A 162 -12.26 1.65 11.80
CA GLY A 162 -13.08 0.70 12.54
C GLY A 162 -12.33 -0.23 13.49
N VAL A 163 -11.01 -0.08 13.62
CA VAL A 163 -10.18 -0.78 14.59
C VAL A 163 -9.30 0.21 15.33
N SER A 164 -9.02 -0.10 16.59
CA SER A 164 -8.08 0.67 17.38
C SER A 164 -6.66 0.48 16.84
N LEU A 165 -5.92 1.57 16.71
CA LEU A 165 -4.55 1.58 16.28
C LEU A 165 -3.61 1.60 17.47
N SER A 166 -2.45 0.96 17.32
CA SER A 166 -1.40 0.91 18.34
C SER A 166 -0.02 0.86 17.68
N TYR A 167 1.03 1.08 18.44
CA TYR A 167 2.40 0.97 17.94
C TYR A 167 3.02 -0.38 18.32
N LYS A 168 3.74 -0.99 17.39
CA LYS A 168 4.49 -2.22 17.63
C LYS A 168 5.72 -1.91 18.48
N LYS A 169 5.88 -2.55 19.63
CA LYS A 169 7.00 -2.31 20.56
C LYS A 169 8.38 -2.55 19.96
N TRP A 170 8.49 -3.51 19.03
CA TRP A 170 9.77 -3.91 18.46
C TRP A 170 10.20 -3.10 17.23
N SER A 171 9.30 -2.37 16.57
CA SER A 171 9.60 -1.61 15.35
C SER A 171 9.11 -0.16 15.37
N ASN A 172 8.34 0.22 16.40
CA ASN A 172 7.66 1.51 16.49
C ASN A 172 6.76 1.85 15.29
N GLN A 173 6.39 0.82 14.51
CA GLN A 173 5.45 1.00 13.41
C GLN A 173 4.02 1.05 13.90
N LEU A 174 3.23 1.94 13.32
CA LEU A 174 1.79 1.99 13.55
C LEU A 174 1.13 0.71 13.03
N ARG A 175 0.48 -0.03 13.93
CA ARG A 175 -0.35 -1.18 13.61
C ARG A 175 -1.69 -0.68 13.13
N GLN A 176 -1.95 -0.86 11.86
CA GLN A 176 -3.14 -0.31 11.20
C GLN A 176 -3.74 -1.30 10.20
N THR A 177 -5.01 -1.12 9.92
CA THR A 177 -5.67 -1.79 8.81
C THR A 177 -5.15 -1.23 7.49
N ILE A 178 -4.79 -2.12 6.57
CA ILE A 178 -4.35 -1.77 5.22
C ILE A 178 -5.51 -1.97 4.25
N LEU A 179 -5.76 -0.98 3.42
CA LEU A 179 -6.74 -1.04 2.35
C LEU A 179 -6.10 -1.66 1.11
N LEU A 180 -6.75 -2.66 0.52
CA LEU A 180 -6.41 -3.14 -0.81
C LEU A 180 -7.30 -2.40 -1.81
N THR A 181 -6.69 -1.65 -2.69
CA THR A 181 -7.35 -0.69 -3.57
C THR A 181 -6.94 -0.92 -5.02
N THR A 182 -7.82 -0.56 -5.93
CA THR A 182 -7.48 -0.27 -7.34
C THR A 182 -7.23 1.24 -7.48
N SER A 183 -7.01 1.73 -8.70
CA SER A 183 -6.88 3.19 -8.96
C SER A 183 -8.09 3.98 -8.48
N ASP A 184 -9.28 3.43 -8.64
CA ASP A 184 -10.54 4.17 -8.48
C ASP A 184 -11.35 3.75 -7.26
N ASN A 185 -11.04 2.60 -6.66
CA ASN A 185 -11.86 2.07 -5.59
C ASN A 185 -11.06 1.24 -4.58
N TRP A 186 -11.58 1.12 -3.36
CA TRP A 186 -11.11 0.12 -2.41
C TRP A 186 -11.84 -1.22 -2.66
N VAL A 187 -11.15 -2.33 -2.46
CA VAL A 187 -11.69 -3.68 -2.69
C VAL A 187 -11.94 -4.38 -1.37
N THR A 188 -10.94 -4.41 -0.50
CA THR A 188 -11.03 -5.07 0.80
C THR A 188 -10.06 -4.46 1.80
N ILE A 189 -10.21 -4.84 3.05
CA ILE A 189 -9.31 -4.46 4.13
C ILE A 189 -8.60 -5.70 4.68
N LYS A 190 -7.35 -5.51 5.08
CA LYS A 190 -6.57 -6.51 5.81
C LYS A 190 -6.12 -5.92 7.14
N THR A 191 -6.47 -6.60 8.22
CA THR A 191 -5.93 -6.31 9.53
C THR A 191 -4.56 -6.98 9.63
N PRO A 192 -3.53 -6.31 10.16
CA PRO A 192 -2.25 -6.96 10.41
C PRO A 192 -2.44 -8.18 11.29
N LEU A 193 -1.86 -9.29 10.92
CA LEU A 193 -1.75 -10.46 11.80
C LEU A 193 -0.89 -10.09 13.01
N GLU A 194 -1.22 -10.64 14.17
CA GLU A 194 -0.47 -10.47 15.41
C GLU A 194 0.95 -11.02 15.32
#